data_14593f9fa6e7970c1fe5d777ce2749d2
#
_entry.id   14593f9fa6e7970c1fe5d777ce2749d2
#
_cell.length_a   1.000
_cell.length_b   1.000
_cell.length_c   1.000
_cell.angle_alpha   90.00
_cell.angle_beta   90.00
_cell.angle_gamma   90.00
#
_symmetry.space_group_name_H-M   'P 1'
#
loop_
_entity.id
_entity.type
_entity.pdbx_description
1 polymer ?
#
loop_
_entity_poly.entity_id
_entity_poly.type
_entity_poly.pdbx_seq_one_letter_code
_entity_poly.pdbx_strand_id
1 'polypeptide(L)'
;MEKFKNVNDLVNKLNPVEPVYCVRPESIKTAANFFKNNFPGKILYAVKTNPNEFVVKNLIKNGIEHFDVASINEIKLIKKLSPNATSYFMHTVKAREDIKEAYFNYNIRHFAIDTKDELLKILEATKNAKDLYLYVRIAISNEHAEIDLSRKFGISPSESLGLVRLCKQXX
;
A
#
# COMPACT_ATOMS: atom_id res chain seq x y z
N MET A 1 -22.25 1.35 14.72
CA MET A 1 -21.15 2.03 15.44
C MET A 1 -21.74 3.21 16.19
N GLU A 2 -21.51 3.28 17.50
CA GLU A 2 -21.98 4.38 18.33
C GLU A 2 -21.26 5.67 18.00
N LYS A 3 -21.95 6.80 18.16
CA LYS A 3 -21.41 8.14 17.87
C LYS A 3 -21.41 8.96 19.16
N PHE A 4 -20.32 9.67 19.36
CA PHE A 4 -20.13 10.55 20.49
C PHE A 4 -19.70 11.93 20.01
N LYS A 5 -20.03 12.97 20.75
CA LYS A 5 -19.68 14.36 20.39
C LYS A 5 -18.17 14.58 20.46
N ASN A 6 -17.53 14.00 21.48
CA ASN A 6 -16.09 14.11 21.71
C ASN A 6 -15.66 13.02 22.70
N VAL A 7 -14.39 12.99 23.06
CA VAL A 7 -13.83 11.98 23.95
C VAL A 7 -14.47 12.06 25.35
N ASN A 8 -14.73 13.26 25.88
CA ASN A 8 -15.37 13.42 27.19
C ASN A 8 -16.79 12.80 27.18
N ASP A 9 -17.55 13.06 26.13
CA ASP A 9 -18.89 12.47 25.97
C ASP A 9 -18.82 10.94 25.93
N LEU A 10 -17.83 10.39 25.23
CA LEU A 10 -17.59 8.94 25.17
C LEU A 10 -17.30 8.37 26.57
N VAL A 11 -16.33 8.98 27.25
CA VAL A 11 -15.91 8.52 28.59
C VAL A 11 -17.09 8.56 29.56
N ASN A 12 -17.84 9.68 29.57
CA ASN A 12 -18.97 9.85 30.49
C ASN A 12 -20.11 8.85 30.23
N LYS A 13 -20.33 8.49 28.94
CA LYS A 13 -21.44 7.58 28.58
C LYS A 13 -21.06 6.13 28.68
N LEU A 14 -19.85 5.75 28.30
CA LEU A 14 -19.41 4.35 28.29
C LEU A 14 -18.71 3.93 29.58
N ASN A 15 -18.08 4.90 30.28
CA ASN A 15 -17.25 4.61 31.43
C ASN A 15 -16.31 3.40 31.15
N PRO A 16 -15.50 3.44 30.07
CA PRO A 16 -14.80 2.25 29.61
C PRO A 16 -13.68 1.83 30.57
N VAL A 17 -13.59 0.52 30.80
CA VAL A 17 -12.54 -0.08 31.63
C VAL A 17 -11.40 -0.62 30.79
N GLU A 18 -11.56 -0.64 29.45
CA GLU A 18 -10.54 -1.08 28.51
C GLU A 18 -10.31 0.00 27.44
N PRO A 19 -9.15 -0.04 26.75
CA PRO A 19 -8.89 0.91 25.67
C PRO A 19 -9.97 0.87 24.59
N VAL A 20 -10.34 2.04 24.07
CA VAL A 20 -11.37 2.18 23.04
C VAL A 20 -10.77 2.82 21.80
N TYR A 21 -11.02 2.21 20.64
CA TYR A 21 -10.65 2.79 19.36
C TYR A 21 -11.66 3.86 18.98
N CYS A 22 -11.16 5.08 18.79
CA CYS A 22 -11.98 6.22 18.36
C CYS A 22 -11.60 6.62 16.94
N VAL A 23 -12.56 6.64 16.02
CA VAL A 23 -12.33 7.08 14.65
C VAL A 23 -13.07 8.40 14.42
N ARG A 24 -12.36 9.35 13.82
CA ARG A 24 -12.91 10.67 13.47
C ARG A 24 -13.05 10.77 11.95
N PRO A 25 -14.23 10.50 11.38
CA PRO A 25 -14.41 10.54 9.92
C PRO A 25 -14.05 11.87 9.29
N GLU A 26 -14.32 12.99 9.98
CA GLU A 26 -13.97 14.31 9.47
C GLU A 26 -12.45 14.52 9.34
N SER A 27 -11.65 13.92 10.24
CA SER A 27 -10.18 13.97 10.13
C SER A 27 -9.70 13.19 8.89
N ILE A 28 -10.32 12.05 8.61
CA ILE A 28 -10.01 11.26 7.40
C ILE A 28 -10.34 12.08 6.14
N LYS A 29 -11.52 12.69 6.12
CA LYS A 29 -11.96 13.55 5.01
C LYS A 29 -11.01 14.72 4.79
N THR A 30 -10.64 15.41 5.87
CA THR A 30 -9.73 16.57 5.81
C THR A 30 -8.36 16.15 5.25
N ALA A 31 -7.80 15.04 5.75
CA ALA A 31 -6.50 14.54 5.30
C ALA A 31 -6.56 14.12 3.82
N ALA A 32 -7.60 13.37 3.42
CA ALA A 32 -7.75 12.93 2.03
C ALA A 32 -7.84 14.13 1.08
N ASN A 33 -8.65 15.13 1.44
CA ASN A 33 -8.82 16.34 0.62
C ASN A 33 -7.54 17.16 0.57
N PHE A 34 -6.80 17.26 1.69
CA PHE A 34 -5.53 17.97 1.72
C PHE A 34 -4.55 17.38 0.70
N PHE A 35 -4.38 16.07 0.70
CA PHE A 35 -3.47 15.42 -0.26
C PHE A 35 -3.96 15.58 -1.70
N LYS A 36 -5.26 15.37 -1.96
CA LYS A 36 -5.80 15.51 -3.31
C LYS A 36 -5.63 16.91 -3.88
N ASN A 37 -5.74 17.92 -3.03
CA ASN A 37 -5.67 19.32 -3.48
C ASN A 37 -4.23 19.85 -3.60
N ASN A 38 -3.28 19.24 -2.89
CA ASN A 38 -1.93 19.79 -2.77
C ASN A 38 -0.83 18.91 -3.35
N PHE A 39 -1.09 17.63 -3.63
CA PHE A 39 -0.09 16.74 -4.21
C PHE A 39 -0.36 16.55 -5.70
N PRO A 40 0.61 16.93 -6.57
CA PRO A 40 0.41 16.84 -8.03
C PRO A 40 0.70 15.42 -8.56
N GLY A 41 -0.02 14.43 -8.05
CA GLY A 41 0.18 13.03 -8.44
C GLY A 41 -0.91 12.14 -7.88
N LYS A 42 -0.78 10.86 -8.12
CA LYS A 42 -1.73 9.87 -7.56
C LYS A 42 -1.44 9.66 -6.08
N ILE A 43 -2.49 9.64 -5.28
CA ILE A 43 -2.42 9.40 -3.84
C ILE A 43 -2.64 7.92 -3.61
N LEU A 44 -1.63 7.22 -3.09
CA LEU A 44 -1.74 5.82 -2.71
C LEU A 44 -1.79 5.73 -1.18
N TYR A 45 -2.89 5.20 -0.64
CA TYR A 45 -2.98 4.95 0.80
C TYR A 45 -2.27 3.63 1.14
N ALA A 46 -1.33 3.68 2.06
CA ALA A 46 -0.62 2.48 2.54
C ALA A 46 -1.51 1.74 3.54
N VAL A 47 -2.11 0.64 3.11
CA VAL A 47 -3.12 -0.10 3.89
C VAL A 47 -2.56 -0.60 5.23
N LYS A 48 -1.28 -0.99 5.26
CA LYS A 48 -0.61 -1.45 6.50
C LYS A 48 -0.66 -0.42 7.63
N THR A 49 -0.80 0.86 7.31
CA THR A 49 -0.87 1.94 8.30
C THR A 49 -2.10 1.78 9.19
N ASN A 50 -3.26 1.51 8.59
CA ASN A 50 -4.48 1.20 9.33
C ASN A 50 -5.44 0.45 8.38
N PRO A 51 -5.51 -0.89 8.47
CA PRO A 51 -6.37 -1.70 7.59
C PRO A 51 -7.81 -1.82 8.08
N ASN A 52 -8.20 -1.10 9.12
CA ASN A 52 -9.55 -1.16 9.64
C ASN A 52 -10.56 -0.80 8.53
N GLU A 53 -11.57 -1.64 8.35
CA GLU A 53 -12.56 -1.46 7.26
C GLU A 53 -13.25 -0.11 7.32
N PHE A 54 -13.58 0.39 8.51
CA PHE A 54 -14.24 1.70 8.65
C PHE A 54 -13.33 2.82 8.14
N VAL A 55 -12.03 2.76 8.45
CA VAL A 55 -11.06 3.76 7.98
C VAL A 55 -10.95 3.69 6.45
N VAL A 56 -10.75 2.48 5.92
CA VAL A 56 -10.58 2.29 4.46
C VAL A 56 -11.85 2.73 3.70
N LYS A 57 -13.04 2.37 4.21
CA LYS A 57 -14.32 2.80 3.62
C LYS A 57 -14.44 4.33 3.58
N ASN A 58 -14.00 5.01 4.64
CA ASN A 58 -14.04 6.48 4.67
C ASN A 58 -13.04 7.09 3.71
N LEU A 59 -11.87 6.49 3.51
CA LEU A 59 -10.92 6.94 2.50
C LEU A 59 -11.52 6.79 1.09
N ILE A 60 -12.12 5.65 0.79
CA ILE A 60 -12.81 5.40 -0.50
C ILE A 60 -13.92 6.43 -0.71
N LYS A 61 -14.75 6.66 0.31
CA LYS A 61 -15.84 7.65 0.26
C LYS A 61 -15.32 9.05 -0.06
N ASN A 62 -14.10 9.37 0.37
CA ASN A 62 -13.47 10.67 0.15
C ASN A 62 -12.55 10.69 -1.08
N GLY A 63 -12.69 9.71 -1.98
CA GLY A 63 -12.07 9.74 -3.30
C GLY A 63 -10.67 9.16 -3.38
N ILE A 64 -10.25 8.35 -2.41
CA ILE A 64 -8.99 7.59 -2.51
C ILE A 64 -9.29 6.33 -3.33
N GLU A 65 -8.61 6.20 -4.46
CA GLU A 65 -8.85 5.13 -5.45
C GLU A 65 -7.64 4.24 -5.67
N HIS A 66 -6.50 4.57 -5.05
CA HIS A 66 -5.24 3.84 -5.22
C HIS A 66 -4.72 3.43 -3.85
N PHE A 67 -4.23 2.19 -3.74
CA PHE A 67 -3.82 1.60 -2.47
C PHE A 67 -2.48 0.89 -2.59
N ASP A 68 -1.54 1.25 -1.72
CA ASP A 68 -0.29 0.53 -1.54
C ASP A 68 -0.59 -0.65 -0.62
N VAL A 69 -0.49 -1.87 -1.14
CA VAL A 69 -0.76 -3.12 -0.42
C VAL A 69 0.53 -3.91 -0.25
N ALA A 70 0.69 -4.50 0.94
CA ALA A 70 1.91 -5.24 1.30
C ALA A 70 1.67 -6.74 1.44
N SER A 71 0.44 -7.22 1.26
CA SER A 71 0.09 -8.63 1.43
C SER A 71 -1.14 -9.00 0.61
N ILE A 72 -1.31 -10.31 0.39
CA ILE A 72 -2.50 -10.83 -0.30
C ILE A 72 -3.79 -10.51 0.51
N ASN A 73 -3.70 -10.49 1.84
CA ASN A 73 -4.87 -10.16 2.67
C ASN A 73 -5.31 -8.70 2.48
N GLU A 74 -4.34 -7.78 2.32
CA GLU A 74 -4.66 -6.39 2.03
C GLU A 74 -5.28 -6.24 0.63
N ILE A 75 -4.79 -7.00 -0.35
CA ILE A 75 -5.38 -7.03 -1.70
C ILE A 75 -6.85 -7.47 -1.63
N LYS A 76 -7.12 -8.55 -0.89
CA LYS A 76 -8.48 -9.06 -0.71
C LYS A 76 -9.40 -8.05 -0.04
N LEU A 77 -8.89 -7.35 0.97
CA LEU A 77 -9.62 -6.29 1.66
C LEU A 77 -10.04 -5.17 0.70
N ILE A 78 -9.09 -4.65 -0.06
CA ILE A 78 -9.39 -3.56 -1.01
C ILE A 78 -10.36 -4.04 -2.10
N LYS A 79 -10.16 -5.24 -2.63
CA LYS A 79 -11.07 -5.79 -3.66
C LYS A 79 -12.50 -5.93 -3.13
N LYS A 80 -12.65 -6.35 -1.87
CA LYS A 80 -13.95 -6.45 -1.19
C LYS A 80 -14.62 -5.09 -1.04
N LEU A 81 -13.86 -4.06 -0.59
CA LEU A 81 -14.41 -2.74 -0.25
C LEU A 81 -14.57 -1.83 -1.47
N SER A 82 -13.72 -1.97 -2.47
CA SER A 82 -13.75 -1.14 -3.68
C SER A 82 -13.22 -1.94 -4.87
N PRO A 83 -14.10 -2.71 -5.53
CA PRO A 83 -13.69 -3.59 -6.64
C PRO A 83 -12.98 -2.86 -7.79
N ASN A 84 -13.24 -1.57 -7.96
CA ASN A 84 -12.68 -0.77 -9.06
C ASN A 84 -11.40 -0.02 -8.66
N ALA A 85 -11.00 -0.06 -7.39
CA ALA A 85 -9.76 0.58 -6.95
C ALA A 85 -8.53 -0.13 -7.53
N THR A 86 -7.45 0.63 -7.72
CA THR A 86 -6.18 0.07 -8.17
C THR A 86 -5.30 -0.23 -6.96
N SER A 87 -4.86 -1.47 -6.83
CA SER A 87 -3.92 -1.87 -5.79
C SER A 87 -2.53 -2.06 -6.37
N TYR A 88 -1.53 -1.61 -5.63
CA TYR A 88 -0.11 -1.64 -5.99
C TYR A 88 0.59 -2.53 -4.96
N PHE A 89 1.11 -3.68 -5.39
CA PHE A 89 1.75 -4.65 -4.48
C PHE A 89 3.20 -4.22 -4.26
N MET A 90 3.39 -3.35 -3.26
CA MET A 90 4.63 -2.57 -3.11
C MET A 90 5.65 -3.17 -2.13
N HIS A 91 5.39 -4.32 -1.51
CA HIS A 91 6.43 -5.03 -0.78
C HIS A 91 7.43 -5.61 -1.79
N THR A 92 8.73 -5.41 -1.55
CA THR A 92 9.75 -5.82 -2.53
C THR A 92 10.03 -7.33 -2.52
N VAL A 93 9.62 -8.05 -1.48
CA VAL A 93 9.75 -9.52 -1.39
C VAL A 93 8.36 -10.11 -1.19
N LYS A 94 7.91 -10.91 -2.14
CA LYS A 94 6.55 -11.47 -2.15
C LYS A 94 6.60 -12.98 -2.37
N ALA A 95 5.70 -13.72 -1.70
CA ALA A 95 5.58 -15.15 -1.96
C ALA A 95 5.12 -15.40 -3.40
N ARG A 96 5.68 -16.41 -4.03
CA ARG A 96 5.36 -16.79 -5.44
C ARG A 96 3.85 -16.98 -5.64
N GLU A 97 3.21 -17.71 -4.73
CA GLU A 97 1.77 -17.98 -4.84
C GLU A 97 0.94 -16.70 -4.64
N ASP A 98 1.40 -15.77 -3.79
CA ASP A 98 0.73 -14.47 -3.61
C ASP A 98 0.81 -13.62 -4.88
N ILE A 99 1.96 -13.63 -5.58
CA ILE A 99 2.11 -12.93 -6.87
C ILE A 99 1.13 -13.52 -7.90
N LYS A 100 1.09 -14.85 -8.00
CA LYS A 100 0.23 -15.56 -8.92
C LYS A 100 -1.25 -15.24 -8.64
N GLU A 101 -1.67 -15.36 -7.38
CA GLU A 101 -3.05 -15.06 -6.97
C GLU A 101 -3.39 -13.58 -7.22
N ALA A 102 -2.49 -12.68 -6.87
CA ALA A 102 -2.66 -11.23 -7.09
C ALA A 102 -2.90 -10.93 -8.57
N TYR A 103 -2.07 -11.48 -9.44
CA TYR A 103 -2.14 -11.22 -10.87
C TYR A 103 -3.40 -11.84 -11.51
N PHE A 104 -3.61 -13.14 -11.33
CA PHE A 104 -4.68 -13.87 -12.05
C PHE A 104 -6.06 -13.67 -11.42
N ASN A 105 -6.16 -13.57 -10.10
CA ASN A 105 -7.46 -13.53 -9.41
C ASN A 105 -7.90 -12.12 -9.04
N TYR A 106 -6.93 -11.19 -8.82
CA TYR A 106 -7.25 -9.83 -8.34
C TYR A 106 -6.84 -8.73 -9.31
N ASN A 107 -6.39 -9.10 -10.51
CA ASN A 107 -6.03 -8.15 -11.57
C ASN A 107 -4.94 -7.14 -11.14
N ILE A 108 -4.03 -7.57 -10.26
CA ILE A 108 -2.89 -6.72 -9.87
C ILE A 108 -1.89 -6.69 -11.02
N ARG A 109 -1.45 -5.47 -11.37
CA ARG A 109 -0.46 -5.25 -12.45
C ARG A 109 0.76 -4.49 -11.97
N HIS A 110 0.71 -3.92 -10.76
CA HIS A 110 1.72 -3.03 -10.21
C HIS A 110 2.50 -3.76 -9.12
N PHE A 111 3.82 -3.94 -9.33
CA PHE A 111 4.67 -4.71 -8.40
C PHE A 111 5.98 -3.97 -8.13
N ALA A 112 6.37 -3.87 -6.85
CA ALA A 112 7.69 -3.34 -6.48
C ALA A 112 8.73 -4.45 -6.42
N ILE A 113 9.95 -4.10 -6.82
CA ILE A 113 11.11 -5.00 -6.78
C ILE A 113 12.34 -4.23 -6.29
N ASP A 114 13.33 -4.93 -5.75
CA ASP A 114 14.64 -4.36 -5.49
C ASP A 114 15.77 -5.33 -5.82
N THR A 115 15.44 -6.49 -6.42
CA THR A 115 16.43 -7.48 -6.86
C THR A 115 16.04 -8.09 -8.20
N LYS A 116 17.03 -8.61 -8.92
CA LYS A 116 16.81 -9.41 -10.12
C LYS A 116 16.00 -10.67 -9.83
N ASP A 117 16.28 -11.31 -8.69
CA ASP A 117 15.58 -12.56 -8.32
C ASP A 117 14.08 -12.32 -8.13
N GLU A 118 13.68 -11.20 -7.55
CA GLU A 118 12.26 -10.86 -7.41
C GLU A 118 11.63 -10.60 -8.78
N LEU A 119 12.34 -9.93 -9.69
CA LEU A 119 11.85 -9.74 -11.07
C LEU A 119 11.58 -11.09 -11.74
N LEU A 120 12.56 -12.00 -11.70
CA LEU A 120 12.42 -13.32 -12.33
C LEU A 120 11.26 -14.12 -11.72
N LYS A 121 11.10 -14.04 -10.39
CA LYS A 121 9.98 -14.66 -9.68
C LYS A 121 8.64 -14.13 -10.17
N ILE A 122 8.52 -12.80 -10.33
CA ILE A 122 7.27 -12.17 -10.81
C ILE A 122 6.98 -12.64 -12.24
N LEU A 123 7.98 -12.63 -13.13
CA LEU A 123 7.80 -13.08 -14.52
C LEU A 123 7.33 -14.52 -14.56
N GLU A 124 7.98 -15.41 -13.81
CA GLU A 124 7.60 -16.83 -13.74
C GLU A 124 6.17 -16.98 -13.20
N ALA A 125 5.86 -16.34 -12.08
CA ALA A 125 4.55 -16.47 -11.42
C ALA A 125 3.40 -15.94 -12.28
N THR A 126 3.68 -14.97 -13.16
CA THR A 126 2.68 -14.36 -14.06
C THR A 126 2.72 -14.94 -15.48
N LYS A 127 3.52 -16.01 -15.71
CA LYS A 127 3.70 -16.63 -17.03
C LYS A 127 4.24 -15.65 -18.07
N ASN A 128 5.24 -14.86 -17.66
CA ASN A 128 5.91 -13.86 -18.50
C ASN A 128 4.94 -12.79 -19.03
N ALA A 129 4.06 -12.29 -18.14
CA ALA A 129 3.10 -11.24 -18.48
C ALA A 129 3.79 -10.00 -19.05
N LYS A 130 3.13 -9.36 -20.04
CA LYS A 130 3.64 -8.19 -20.73
C LYS A 130 2.89 -6.89 -20.35
N ASP A 131 1.96 -6.99 -19.40
CA ASP A 131 1.12 -5.87 -18.97
C ASP A 131 1.44 -5.44 -17.52
N LEU A 132 2.69 -5.64 -17.11
CA LEU A 132 3.14 -5.30 -15.75
C LEU A 132 3.70 -3.88 -15.67
N TYR A 133 3.48 -3.25 -14.53
CA TYR A 133 4.14 -2.00 -14.13
C TYR A 133 5.08 -2.33 -12.97
N LEU A 134 6.37 -2.21 -13.22
CA LEU A 134 7.40 -2.56 -12.25
C LEU A 134 8.02 -1.30 -11.64
N TYR A 135 8.12 -1.30 -10.31
CA TYR A 135 8.62 -0.18 -9.52
C TYR A 135 9.91 -0.59 -8.82
N VAL A 136 11.04 -0.03 -9.23
CA VAL A 136 12.32 -0.35 -8.61
C VAL A 136 12.48 0.50 -7.34
N ARG A 137 12.54 -0.16 -6.20
CA ARG A 137 12.74 0.49 -4.91
C ARG A 137 14.22 0.78 -4.72
N ILE A 138 14.57 2.06 -4.60
CA ILE A 138 15.95 2.51 -4.41
C ILE A 138 16.15 2.78 -2.92
N ALA A 139 17.26 2.28 -2.37
CA ALA A 139 17.67 2.56 -1.00
C ALA A 139 18.22 3.97 -0.92
N ILE A 140 17.61 4.79 -0.06
CA ILE A 140 18.08 6.15 0.20
C ILE A 140 18.60 6.16 1.63
N SER A 141 19.88 6.51 1.79
CA SER A 141 20.48 6.64 3.11
C SER A 141 19.81 7.76 3.89
N ASN A 142 19.51 7.51 5.15
CA ASN A 142 18.96 8.52 6.05
C ASN A 142 19.76 8.52 7.34
N GLU A 143 20.88 9.21 7.32
CA GLU A 143 21.84 9.27 8.42
C GLU A 143 21.25 9.92 9.68
N HIS A 144 20.15 10.65 9.54
CA HIS A 144 19.49 11.33 10.64
C HIS A 144 18.29 10.55 11.21
N ALA A 145 17.96 9.39 10.64
CA ALA A 145 16.86 8.57 11.15
C ALA A 145 17.28 7.79 12.39
N GLU A 146 16.39 7.67 13.37
CA GLU A 146 16.62 6.81 14.53
C GLU A 146 16.81 5.36 14.12
N ILE A 147 16.11 4.92 13.07
CA ILE A 147 16.24 3.58 12.50
C ILE A 147 16.48 3.72 10.99
N ASP A 148 17.65 3.32 10.53
CA ASP A 148 18.00 3.34 9.12
C ASP A 148 17.44 2.10 8.42
N LEU A 149 16.35 2.26 7.68
CA LEU A 149 15.70 1.18 6.93
C LEU A 149 16.36 0.92 5.56
N SER A 150 17.35 1.74 5.16
CA SER A 150 18.05 1.55 3.88
C SER A 150 18.87 0.25 3.84
N ARG A 151 19.21 -0.29 5.01
CA ARG A 151 19.93 -1.56 5.13
C ARG A 151 19.03 -2.79 4.95
N LYS A 152 17.71 -2.60 4.94
CA LYS A 152 16.75 -3.71 4.89
C LYS A 152 16.17 -3.92 3.50
N PHE A 153 15.79 -2.86 2.84
CA PHE A 153 15.13 -2.92 1.53
C PHE A 153 15.67 -1.84 0.60
N GLY A 154 15.56 -2.14 -0.70
CA GLY A 154 15.95 -1.22 -1.77
C GLY A 154 17.29 -1.58 -2.37
N ILE A 155 17.42 -1.35 -3.68
CA ILE A 155 18.67 -1.52 -4.41
C ILE A 155 19.48 -0.22 -4.31
N SER A 156 20.80 -0.29 -4.34
CA SER A 156 21.63 0.92 -4.33
C SER A 156 21.38 1.78 -5.58
N PRO A 157 21.49 3.11 -5.47
CA PRO A 157 21.33 3.96 -6.66
C PRO A 157 22.22 3.57 -7.82
N SER A 158 23.48 3.19 -7.55
CA SER A 158 24.43 2.80 -8.58
C SER A 158 24.03 1.54 -9.34
N GLU A 159 23.33 0.60 -8.68
CA GLU A 159 22.87 -0.66 -9.30
C GLU A 159 21.47 -0.55 -9.89
N SER A 160 20.70 0.48 -9.51
CA SER A 160 19.30 0.61 -9.90
C SER A 160 19.09 0.67 -11.40
N LEU A 161 19.98 1.35 -12.12
CA LEU A 161 19.89 1.48 -13.57
C LEU A 161 20.00 0.13 -14.27
N GLY A 162 20.87 -0.76 -13.76
CA GLY A 162 20.97 -2.13 -14.27
C GLY A 162 19.67 -2.90 -14.13
N LEU A 163 19.04 -2.78 -12.97
CA LEU A 163 17.74 -3.47 -12.72
C LEU A 163 16.62 -2.88 -13.59
N VAL A 164 16.58 -1.56 -13.76
CA VAL A 164 15.60 -0.90 -14.65
C VAL A 164 15.75 -1.38 -16.10
N ARG A 165 16.99 -1.47 -16.58
CA ARG A 165 17.26 -1.98 -17.95
C ARG A 165 16.78 -3.43 -18.10
N LEU A 166 17.00 -4.24 -17.08
CA LEU A 166 16.54 -5.63 -17.07
C LEU A 166 15.00 -5.71 -17.10
N CYS A 167 14.31 -4.87 -16.34
CA CYS A 167 12.84 -4.78 -16.38
C CYS A 167 12.34 -4.48 -17.81
N LYS A 168 12.99 -3.58 -18.48
CA LYS A 168 12.64 -3.20 -19.86
C LYS A 168 12.83 -4.35 -20.84
N GLN A 169 13.84 -5.16 -20.64
CA GLN A 169 14.06 -6.34 -21.48
C GLN A 169 13.01 -7.43 -21.29
N UNK A 170 12.55 -7.44 -20.05
CA UNK A 170 11.68 -8.41 -19.73
C UNK A 170 10.32 -8.15 -20.10
N UNK A 171 10.26 -7.05 -20.12
CA UNK A 171 9.00 -6.58 -20.47
C UNK A 171 8.62 -6.73 -21.81
#